data_ebdcabdb9d9aab9b0bfe5c46d1329238
#
_entry.id   ebdcabdb9d9aab9b0bfe5c46d1329238
#
_cell.length_a   1.000
_cell.length_b   1.000
_cell.length_c   1.000
_cell.angle_alpha   90.00
_cell.angle_beta   90.00
_cell.angle_gamma   90.00
#
_symmetry.space_group_name_H-M   'P 1'
#
loop_
_entity.id
_entity.type
_entity.pdbx_description
1 polymer ?
#
loop_
_entity_poly.entity_id
_entity_poly.type
_entity_poly.pdbx_seq_one_letter_code
_entity_poly.pdbx_strand_id
1 'polypeptide(L)'
;MPALKVLSGGAAHGLVDSLSLRFKAETGFDISGEFGAVGAMADRLRRGQPADLVLLTVALMAALAGETLVVPASIRPVGRVETALAVRAGDPRVSVHDAAGLRAALLAADAIFLPDITASTAGIHVAAVLHKLGIADAVASRLQVFPNGATAMQQLAQSDARRPIGCTQATEIITITGVELSGALPRGCELATVYSAGIAAQAAYAPAAQILIELLTSAENATLRSQAGFLGVSD
;
A
#
# COMPACT_ATOMS: atom_id res chain seq x y z
N MET A 1 25.70 -11.71 4.29
CA MET A 1 25.54 -10.68 5.33
C MET A 1 24.25 -10.95 6.06
N PRO A 2 24.10 -10.56 7.32
CA PRO A 2 22.82 -10.72 8.01
C PRO A 2 21.76 -9.85 7.33
N ALA A 3 20.51 -10.35 7.29
CA ALA A 3 19.41 -9.62 6.69
C ALA A 3 18.24 -9.49 7.67
N LEU A 4 17.68 -8.29 7.80
CA LEU A 4 16.47 -8.03 8.58
C LEU A 4 15.26 -8.52 7.79
N LYS A 5 14.48 -9.42 8.36
CA LYS A 5 13.26 -9.97 7.73
C LYS A 5 12.08 -9.04 7.98
N VAL A 6 11.49 -8.54 6.91
CA VAL A 6 10.35 -7.60 6.95
C VAL A 6 9.13 -8.22 6.28
N LEU A 7 8.00 -8.29 6.99
CA LEU A 7 6.69 -8.57 6.42
C LEU A 7 5.87 -7.28 6.33
N SER A 8 5.50 -6.86 5.14
CA SER A 8 4.90 -5.54 4.93
C SER A 8 3.74 -5.54 3.94
N GLY A 9 2.81 -4.63 4.14
CA GLY A 9 1.90 -4.22 3.09
C GLY A 9 2.64 -3.63 1.89
N GLY A 10 2.15 -3.88 0.68
CA GLY A 10 2.75 -3.39 -0.57
C GLY A 10 2.92 -1.88 -0.61
N ALA A 11 2.02 -1.15 0.04
CA ALA A 11 2.06 0.31 0.15
C ALA A 11 3.38 0.88 0.72
N ALA A 12 4.09 0.13 1.56
CA ALA A 12 5.31 0.62 2.19
C ALA A 12 6.60 0.23 1.44
N HIS A 13 6.49 -0.55 0.35
CA HIS A 13 7.65 -1.06 -0.39
C HIS A 13 8.60 0.07 -0.80
N GLY A 14 8.12 1.08 -1.52
CA GLY A 14 8.96 2.18 -1.99
C GLY A 14 9.63 2.98 -0.87
N LEU A 15 8.95 3.17 0.28
CA LEU A 15 9.53 3.84 1.43
C LEU A 15 10.65 2.99 2.07
N VAL A 16 10.43 1.69 2.25
CA VAL A 16 11.44 0.77 2.79
C VAL A 16 12.66 0.70 1.87
N ASP A 17 12.45 0.60 0.57
CA ASP A 17 13.54 0.59 -0.42
C ASP A 17 14.37 1.88 -0.37
N SER A 18 13.72 3.03 -0.28
CA SER A 18 14.41 4.33 -0.23
C SER A 18 15.29 4.52 1.02
N LEU A 19 14.98 3.78 2.11
CA LEU A 19 15.75 3.79 3.35
C LEU A 19 16.80 2.67 3.43
N SER A 20 16.81 1.72 2.50
CA SER A 20 17.63 0.50 2.57
C SER A 20 19.13 0.76 2.66
N LEU A 21 19.65 1.71 1.88
CA LEU A 21 21.07 2.07 1.90
C LEU A 21 21.47 2.72 3.22
N ARG A 22 20.64 3.62 3.74
CA ARG A 22 20.88 4.27 5.03
C ARG A 22 20.82 3.26 6.18
N PHE A 23 19.80 2.41 6.18
CA PHE A 23 19.67 1.33 7.15
C PHE A 23 20.89 0.40 7.17
N LYS A 24 21.37 0.02 5.97
CA LYS A 24 22.59 -0.79 5.86
C LYS A 24 23.84 -0.09 6.38
N ALA A 25 23.99 1.21 6.12
CA ALA A 25 25.11 1.99 6.64
C ALA A 25 25.11 2.10 8.17
N GLU A 26 23.91 2.21 8.78
CA GLU A 26 23.78 2.35 10.24
C GLU A 26 23.87 1.02 10.98
N THR A 27 23.47 -0.10 10.35
CA THR A 27 23.32 -1.40 11.05
C THR A 27 24.23 -2.50 10.53
N GLY A 28 24.71 -2.40 9.30
CA GLY A 28 25.39 -3.49 8.58
C GLY A 28 24.47 -4.60 8.06
N PHE A 29 23.15 -4.47 8.21
CA PHE A 29 22.17 -5.43 7.73
C PHE A 29 21.63 -5.04 6.36
N ASP A 30 21.37 -6.03 5.52
CA ASP A 30 20.48 -5.86 4.37
C ASP A 30 19.02 -6.02 4.81
N ILE A 31 18.06 -5.49 4.02
CA ILE A 31 16.63 -5.74 4.23
C ILE A 31 16.20 -6.90 3.33
N SER A 32 15.60 -7.93 3.93
CA SER A 32 14.91 -9.02 3.22
C SER A 32 13.40 -8.84 3.40
N GLY A 33 12.79 -8.03 2.52
CA GLY A 33 11.38 -7.66 2.61
C GLY A 33 10.48 -8.52 1.75
N GLU A 34 9.33 -8.92 2.31
CA GLU A 34 8.21 -9.47 1.58
C GLU A 34 7.05 -8.46 1.65
N PHE A 35 6.58 -8.06 0.46
CA PHE A 35 5.57 -7.01 0.30
C PHE A 35 4.35 -7.54 -0.44
N GLY A 36 3.15 -7.28 0.09
CA GLY A 36 1.94 -7.80 -0.54
C GLY A 36 0.66 -7.29 0.11
N ALA A 37 -0.47 -7.96 -0.16
CA ALA A 37 -1.73 -7.65 0.50
C ALA A 37 -1.60 -7.81 2.02
N VAL A 38 -2.05 -6.80 2.76
CA VAL A 38 -1.84 -6.73 4.23
C VAL A 38 -2.41 -7.93 4.97
N GLY A 39 -3.58 -8.45 4.54
CA GLY A 39 -4.18 -9.67 5.11
C GLY A 39 -3.28 -10.88 4.89
N ALA A 40 -2.75 -11.06 3.68
CA ALA A 40 -1.86 -12.19 3.38
C ALA A 40 -0.56 -12.13 4.20
N MET A 41 0.01 -10.93 4.42
CA MET A 41 1.20 -10.77 5.25
C MET A 41 0.92 -11.07 6.73
N ALA A 42 -0.22 -10.63 7.27
CA ALA A 42 -0.65 -10.98 8.61
C ALA A 42 -0.82 -12.49 8.79
N ASP A 43 -1.43 -13.17 7.80
CA ASP A 43 -1.63 -14.61 7.84
C ASP A 43 -0.32 -15.40 7.74
N ARG A 44 0.67 -14.89 7.02
CA ARG A 44 2.02 -15.49 7.00
C ARG A 44 2.66 -15.44 8.39
N LEU A 45 2.57 -14.29 9.09
CA LEU A 45 3.07 -14.17 10.46
C LEU A 45 2.34 -15.14 11.41
N ARG A 46 0.99 -15.26 11.30
CA ARG A 46 0.18 -16.22 12.08
C ARG A 46 0.59 -17.67 11.84
N ARG A 47 1.00 -18.01 10.62
CA ARG A 47 1.53 -19.34 10.27
C ARG A 47 2.98 -19.56 10.69
N GLY A 48 3.58 -18.63 11.43
CA GLY A 48 4.94 -18.77 11.97
C GLY A 48 6.04 -18.39 10.97
N GLN A 49 5.74 -17.67 9.90
CA GLN A 49 6.80 -17.17 9.02
C GLN A 49 7.73 -16.22 9.79
N PRO A 50 9.06 -16.47 9.82
CA PRO A 50 9.98 -15.63 10.57
C PRO A 50 10.00 -14.19 10.05
N ALA A 51 9.85 -13.24 10.96
CA ALA A 51 9.96 -11.81 10.70
C ALA A 51 10.63 -11.10 11.89
N ASP A 52 11.36 -10.03 11.61
CA ASP A 52 11.92 -9.15 12.62
C ASP A 52 11.06 -7.89 12.76
N LEU A 53 10.58 -7.36 11.63
CA LEU A 53 9.72 -6.19 11.55
C LEU A 53 8.43 -6.52 10.78
N VAL A 54 7.32 -6.00 11.28
CA VAL A 54 5.99 -6.08 10.63
C VAL A 54 5.50 -4.65 10.36
N LEU A 55 5.06 -4.37 9.13
CA LEU A 55 4.55 -3.06 8.73
C LEU A 55 3.20 -3.25 8.01
N LEU A 56 2.12 -3.05 8.74
CA LEU A 56 0.75 -3.28 8.26
C LEU A 56 -0.17 -2.14 8.69
N THR A 57 -1.47 -2.28 8.39
CA THR A 57 -2.47 -1.30 8.83
C THR A 57 -2.61 -1.30 10.36
N VAL A 58 -2.94 -0.15 10.95
CA VAL A 58 -3.15 -0.01 12.40
C VAL A 58 -4.07 -1.10 12.95
N ALA A 59 -5.16 -1.42 12.26
CA ALA A 59 -6.11 -2.45 12.71
C ALA A 59 -5.47 -3.84 12.77
N LEU A 60 -4.68 -4.22 11.76
CA LEU A 60 -3.98 -5.50 11.75
C LEU A 60 -2.86 -5.54 12.79
N MET A 61 -2.11 -4.44 12.95
CA MET A 61 -1.08 -4.37 13.99
C MET A 61 -1.66 -4.51 15.40
N ALA A 62 -2.82 -3.90 15.67
CA ALA A 62 -3.52 -4.06 16.95
C ALA A 62 -3.99 -5.52 17.15
N ALA A 63 -4.55 -6.16 16.12
CA ALA A 63 -4.95 -7.56 16.18
C ALA A 63 -3.75 -8.48 16.46
N LEU A 64 -2.66 -8.34 15.71
CA LEU A 64 -1.44 -9.14 15.89
C LEU A 64 -0.77 -8.92 17.26
N ALA A 65 -0.86 -7.71 17.81
CA ALA A 65 -0.41 -7.42 19.17
C ALA A 65 -1.28 -8.13 20.22
N GLY A 66 -2.61 -8.16 20.02
CA GLY A 66 -3.53 -8.94 20.85
C GLY A 66 -3.29 -10.45 20.77
N GLU A 67 -2.83 -10.94 19.62
CA GLU A 67 -2.42 -12.33 19.38
C GLU A 67 -0.97 -12.62 19.87
N THR A 68 -0.31 -11.68 20.51
CA THR A 68 1.10 -11.78 20.98
C THR A 68 2.14 -12.04 19.88
N LEU A 69 1.83 -11.71 18.62
CA LEU A 69 2.73 -11.88 17.47
C LEU A 69 3.58 -10.64 17.18
N VAL A 70 3.20 -9.47 17.72
CA VAL A 70 3.94 -8.20 17.62
C VAL A 70 4.08 -7.60 19.01
N VAL A 71 5.23 -7.01 19.32
CA VAL A 71 5.51 -6.34 20.59
C VAL A 71 4.71 -5.03 20.66
N PRO A 72 3.67 -4.89 21.53
CA PRO A 72 2.79 -3.72 21.52
C PRO A 72 3.53 -2.40 21.73
N ALA A 73 4.51 -2.37 22.64
CA ALA A 73 5.30 -1.18 22.98
C ALA A 73 6.18 -0.66 21.81
N SER A 74 6.43 -1.49 20.78
CA SER A 74 7.25 -1.13 19.63
C SER A 74 6.42 -0.49 18.49
N ILE A 75 5.10 -0.57 18.53
CA ILE A 75 4.24 -0.11 17.43
C ILE A 75 4.32 1.42 17.31
N ARG A 76 4.66 1.89 16.09
CA ARG A 76 4.73 3.32 15.75
C ARG A 76 4.00 3.58 14.43
N PRO A 77 3.19 4.65 14.35
CA PRO A 77 2.56 5.04 13.09
C PRO A 77 3.61 5.56 12.11
N VAL A 78 3.55 5.08 10.86
CA VAL A 78 4.43 5.51 9.77
C VAL A 78 3.80 6.67 8.99
N GLY A 79 2.51 6.56 8.69
CA GLY A 79 1.76 7.59 7.97
C GLY A 79 0.45 7.06 7.41
N ARG A 80 -0.31 7.97 6.81
CA ARG A 80 -1.60 7.72 6.17
C ARG A 80 -1.41 7.64 4.65
N VAL A 81 -2.04 6.67 4.02
CA VAL A 81 -2.03 6.48 2.56
C VAL A 81 -3.44 6.55 2.03
N GLU A 82 -3.67 7.33 0.98
CA GLU A 82 -4.96 7.43 0.32
C GLU A 82 -5.10 6.42 -0.83
N THR A 83 -6.31 5.91 -1.03
CA THR A 83 -6.66 5.19 -2.26
C THR A 83 -6.89 6.21 -3.36
N ALA A 84 -6.32 5.97 -4.54
CA ALA A 84 -6.25 6.93 -5.61
C ALA A 84 -6.43 6.27 -6.98
N LEU A 85 -6.72 7.11 -7.98
CA LEU A 85 -6.78 6.73 -9.38
C LEU A 85 -5.41 6.90 -10.04
N ALA A 86 -5.09 5.98 -10.95
CA ALA A 86 -3.93 6.01 -11.81
C ALA A 86 -4.33 5.96 -13.28
N VAL A 87 -3.49 6.54 -14.11
CA VAL A 87 -3.53 6.40 -15.57
C VAL A 87 -2.18 5.93 -16.07
N ARG A 88 -2.11 5.36 -17.25
CA ARG A 88 -0.84 5.08 -17.91
C ARG A 88 -0.12 6.41 -18.19
N ALA A 89 1.21 6.44 -18.06
CA ALA A 89 2.00 7.63 -18.33
C ALA A 89 1.77 8.17 -19.74
N GLY A 90 1.48 9.47 -19.84
CA GLY A 90 1.14 10.13 -21.08
C GLY A 90 -0.33 10.09 -21.47
N ASP A 91 -1.17 9.32 -20.79
CA ASP A 91 -2.62 9.38 -20.97
C ASP A 91 -3.21 10.58 -20.22
N PRO A 92 -4.35 11.14 -20.67
CA PRO A 92 -5.01 12.21 -19.95
C PRO A 92 -5.40 11.81 -18.53
N ARG A 93 -5.06 12.66 -17.56
CA ARG A 93 -5.47 12.44 -16.16
C ARG A 93 -6.99 12.46 -16.02
N VAL A 94 -7.50 11.57 -15.18
CA VAL A 94 -8.92 11.50 -14.85
C VAL A 94 -9.19 12.42 -13.66
N SER A 95 -9.81 13.57 -13.93
CA SER A 95 -10.23 14.49 -12.86
C SER A 95 -11.61 14.10 -12.36
N VAL A 96 -11.70 13.74 -11.07
CA VAL A 96 -12.98 13.39 -10.41
C VAL A 96 -13.19 14.29 -9.19
N HIS A 97 -14.28 15.03 -9.19
CA HIS A 97 -14.60 15.97 -8.11
C HIS A 97 -15.65 15.42 -7.15
N ASP A 98 -16.46 14.47 -7.62
CA ASP A 98 -17.56 13.86 -6.88
C ASP A 98 -17.81 12.40 -7.30
N ALA A 99 -18.74 11.75 -6.63
CA ALA A 99 -19.13 10.37 -6.89
C ALA A 99 -19.72 10.17 -8.30
N ALA A 100 -20.40 11.18 -8.87
CA ALA A 100 -20.95 11.10 -10.22
C ALA A 100 -19.84 11.13 -11.28
N GLY A 101 -18.84 12.00 -11.11
CA GLY A 101 -17.65 12.04 -11.96
C GLY A 101 -16.84 10.75 -11.89
N LEU A 102 -16.63 10.19 -10.69
CA LEU A 102 -15.98 8.89 -10.52
C LEU A 102 -16.75 7.77 -11.24
N ARG A 103 -18.08 7.74 -11.06
CA ARG A 103 -18.95 6.78 -11.76
C ARG A 103 -18.80 6.88 -13.28
N ALA A 104 -18.85 8.10 -13.81
CA ALA A 104 -18.73 8.35 -15.26
C ALA A 104 -17.36 7.90 -15.79
N ALA A 105 -16.26 8.22 -15.07
CA ALA A 105 -14.91 7.82 -15.43
C ALA A 105 -14.75 6.30 -15.49
N LEU A 106 -15.21 5.58 -14.45
CA LEU A 106 -15.13 4.12 -14.38
C LEU A 106 -16.00 3.43 -15.43
N LEU A 107 -17.18 3.97 -15.74
CA LEU A 107 -18.03 3.48 -16.84
C LEU A 107 -17.42 3.72 -18.23
N ALA A 108 -16.62 4.78 -18.38
CA ALA A 108 -15.96 5.11 -19.65
C ALA A 108 -14.64 4.34 -19.84
N ALA A 109 -14.07 3.74 -18.79
CA ALA A 109 -12.84 2.97 -18.88
C ALA A 109 -13.04 1.67 -19.65
N ASP A 110 -12.07 1.31 -20.49
CA ASP A 110 -12.08 0.04 -21.25
C ASP A 110 -11.48 -1.11 -20.42
N ALA A 111 -10.62 -0.80 -19.43
CA ALA A 111 -10.10 -1.74 -18.46
C ALA A 111 -9.86 -1.03 -17.11
N ILE A 112 -10.09 -1.72 -16.00
CA ILE A 112 -9.93 -1.19 -14.64
C ILE A 112 -9.00 -2.13 -13.87
N PHE A 113 -7.81 -1.65 -13.53
CA PHE A 113 -6.74 -2.41 -12.89
C PHE A 113 -6.80 -2.23 -11.38
N LEU A 114 -6.97 -3.33 -10.64
CA LEU A 114 -7.21 -3.35 -9.20
C LEU A 114 -6.33 -4.38 -8.51
N PRO A 115 -5.91 -4.14 -7.25
CA PRO A 115 -5.42 -5.21 -6.38
C PRO A 115 -6.56 -6.16 -5.99
N ASP A 116 -6.20 -7.29 -5.40
CA ASP A 116 -7.14 -8.30 -4.91
C ASP A 116 -8.30 -7.68 -4.12
N ILE A 117 -9.51 -7.93 -4.58
CA ILE A 117 -10.75 -7.36 -4.03
C ILE A 117 -11.24 -8.08 -2.76
N THR A 118 -10.52 -9.09 -2.29
CA THR A 118 -10.84 -9.87 -1.08
C THR A 118 -9.78 -9.77 0.01
N ALA A 119 -8.52 -9.52 -0.35
CA ALA A 119 -7.39 -9.52 0.57
C ALA A 119 -6.65 -8.17 0.66
N SER A 120 -6.76 -7.30 -0.35
CA SER A 120 -6.15 -5.97 -0.35
C SER A 120 -7.10 -4.92 0.21
N THR A 121 -6.60 -4.05 1.09
CA THR A 121 -7.38 -2.93 1.65
C THR A 121 -7.99 -2.05 0.55
N ALA A 122 -7.19 -1.65 -0.44
CA ALA A 122 -7.65 -0.83 -1.57
C ALA A 122 -8.64 -1.60 -2.46
N GLY A 123 -8.37 -2.88 -2.75
CA GLY A 123 -9.23 -3.70 -3.58
C GLY A 123 -10.63 -3.91 -2.97
N ILE A 124 -10.68 -4.28 -1.67
CA ILE A 124 -11.95 -4.42 -0.92
C ILE A 124 -12.73 -3.12 -0.95
N HIS A 125 -12.04 -1.99 -0.71
CA HIS A 125 -12.68 -0.68 -0.72
C HIS A 125 -13.24 -0.30 -2.09
N VAL A 126 -12.45 -0.48 -3.16
CA VAL A 126 -12.89 -0.16 -4.52
C VAL A 126 -14.08 -1.03 -4.94
N ALA A 127 -14.09 -2.32 -4.60
CA ALA A 127 -15.25 -3.18 -4.82
C ALA A 127 -16.51 -2.64 -4.13
N ALA A 128 -16.39 -2.20 -2.86
CA ALA A 128 -17.49 -1.57 -2.15
C ALA A 128 -17.93 -0.24 -2.80
N VAL A 129 -17.00 0.57 -3.32
CA VAL A 129 -17.30 1.81 -4.06
C VAL A 129 -18.05 1.50 -5.35
N LEU A 130 -17.65 0.47 -6.13
CA LEU A 130 -18.36 0.06 -7.34
C LEU A 130 -19.82 -0.33 -7.05
N HIS A 131 -20.07 -1.07 -5.97
CA HIS A 131 -21.42 -1.39 -5.51
C HIS A 131 -22.19 -0.14 -5.08
N LYS A 132 -21.58 0.74 -4.29
CA LYS A 132 -22.18 2.02 -3.85
C LYS A 132 -22.58 2.90 -5.03
N LEU A 133 -21.77 2.94 -6.07
CA LEU A 133 -22.03 3.70 -7.30
C LEU A 133 -23.05 3.02 -8.24
N GLY A 134 -23.49 1.80 -7.93
CA GLY A 134 -24.43 1.02 -8.74
C GLY A 134 -23.88 0.63 -10.12
N ILE A 135 -22.57 0.37 -10.22
CA ILE A 135 -21.91 0.01 -11.49
C ILE A 135 -21.13 -1.29 -11.44
N ALA A 136 -21.15 -2.02 -10.32
CA ALA A 136 -20.36 -3.24 -10.16
C ALA A 136 -20.57 -4.22 -11.32
N ASP A 137 -21.81 -4.54 -11.66
CA ASP A 137 -22.14 -5.45 -12.76
C ASP A 137 -21.77 -4.87 -14.13
N ALA A 138 -21.97 -3.56 -14.32
CA ALA A 138 -21.71 -2.89 -15.59
C ALA A 138 -20.20 -2.85 -15.94
N VAL A 139 -19.31 -2.92 -14.96
CA VAL A 139 -17.85 -2.91 -15.15
C VAL A 139 -17.21 -4.29 -14.94
N ALA A 140 -17.94 -5.30 -14.48
CA ALA A 140 -17.41 -6.60 -14.06
C ALA A 140 -16.48 -7.24 -15.10
N SER A 141 -16.86 -7.24 -16.38
CA SER A 141 -16.06 -7.82 -17.48
C SER A 141 -14.79 -7.03 -17.83
N ARG A 142 -14.62 -5.82 -17.27
CA ARG A 142 -13.48 -4.93 -17.51
C ARG A 142 -12.53 -4.86 -16.32
N LEU A 143 -12.87 -5.52 -15.20
CA LEU A 143 -12.00 -5.58 -14.02
C LEU A 143 -10.82 -6.51 -14.31
N GLN A 144 -9.63 -5.98 -14.11
CA GLN A 144 -8.35 -6.69 -14.14
C GLN A 144 -7.81 -6.74 -12.72
N VAL A 145 -7.97 -7.90 -12.04
CA VAL A 145 -7.63 -8.06 -10.62
C VAL A 145 -6.29 -8.78 -10.48
N PHE A 146 -5.39 -8.23 -9.66
CA PHE A 146 -4.03 -8.70 -9.45
C PHE A 146 -3.75 -8.93 -7.96
N PRO A 147 -2.70 -9.72 -7.60
CA PRO A 147 -2.42 -10.05 -6.19
C PRO A 147 -2.17 -8.85 -5.28
N ASN A 148 -1.70 -7.72 -5.81
CA ASN A 148 -1.41 -6.47 -5.09
C ASN A 148 -1.45 -5.27 -6.03
N GLY A 149 -1.42 -4.06 -5.47
CA GLY A 149 -1.51 -2.82 -6.23
C GLY A 149 -0.29 -2.56 -7.11
N ALA A 150 0.91 -2.88 -6.67
CA ALA A 150 2.11 -2.72 -7.48
C ALA A 150 2.05 -3.55 -8.75
N THR A 151 1.63 -4.82 -8.66
CA THR A 151 1.41 -5.69 -9.83
C THR A 151 0.31 -5.13 -10.73
N ALA A 152 -0.80 -4.66 -10.15
CA ALA A 152 -1.87 -4.03 -10.92
C ALA A 152 -1.36 -2.81 -11.71
N MET A 153 -0.53 -1.96 -11.09
CA MET A 153 0.03 -0.79 -11.75
C MET A 153 1.09 -1.14 -12.81
N GLN A 154 1.89 -2.17 -12.60
CA GLN A 154 2.80 -2.69 -13.65
C GLN A 154 2.04 -3.16 -14.89
N GLN A 155 0.90 -3.83 -14.69
CA GLN A 155 0.04 -4.28 -15.79
C GLN A 155 -0.70 -3.12 -16.45
N LEU A 156 -1.12 -2.11 -15.69
CA LEU A 156 -1.66 -0.86 -16.24
C LEU A 156 -0.64 -0.17 -17.16
N ALA A 157 0.63 -0.06 -16.72
CA ALA A 157 1.70 0.55 -17.51
C ALA A 157 1.91 -0.12 -18.88
N GLN A 158 1.65 -1.42 -18.96
CA GLN A 158 1.84 -2.25 -20.17
C GLN A 158 0.54 -2.48 -20.95
N SER A 159 -0.57 -1.91 -20.51
CA SER A 159 -1.88 -2.16 -21.11
C SER A 159 -2.02 -1.50 -22.48
N ASP A 160 -2.56 -2.25 -23.44
CA ASP A 160 -2.96 -1.75 -24.76
C ASP A 160 -4.39 -1.20 -24.77
N ALA A 161 -5.11 -1.24 -23.65
CA ALA A 161 -6.46 -0.68 -23.56
C ALA A 161 -6.43 0.81 -23.90
N ARG A 162 -7.48 1.28 -24.54
CA ARG A 162 -7.54 2.66 -25.06
C ARG A 162 -7.70 3.70 -23.94
N ARG A 163 -8.42 3.34 -22.87
CA ARG A 163 -8.70 4.18 -21.70
C ARG A 163 -8.60 3.35 -20.43
N PRO A 164 -7.41 2.86 -20.08
CA PRO A 164 -7.24 2.08 -18.86
C PRO A 164 -7.22 3.01 -17.64
N ILE A 165 -7.80 2.55 -16.53
CA ILE A 165 -7.74 3.22 -15.23
C ILE A 165 -7.23 2.22 -14.22
N GLY A 166 -6.28 2.65 -13.36
CA GLY A 166 -5.88 1.92 -12.17
C GLY A 166 -6.52 2.53 -10.93
N CYS A 167 -6.79 1.71 -9.92
CA CYS A 167 -7.22 2.20 -8.62
C CYS A 167 -6.60 1.36 -7.51
N THR A 168 -5.68 1.96 -6.76
CA THR A 168 -5.00 1.37 -5.62
C THR A 168 -4.50 2.46 -4.67
N GLN A 169 -3.64 2.12 -3.72
CA GLN A 169 -3.03 3.09 -2.82
C GLN A 169 -2.03 3.98 -3.56
N ALA A 170 -2.02 5.28 -3.27
CA ALA A 170 -1.17 6.28 -3.92
C ALA A 170 0.32 5.88 -3.91
N THR A 171 0.78 5.28 -2.82
CA THR A 171 2.16 4.78 -2.66
C THR A 171 2.53 3.70 -3.70
N GLU A 172 1.59 2.83 -4.07
CA GLU A 172 1.80 1.79 -5.07
C GLU A 172 1.74 2.34 -6.50
N ILE A 173 1.10 3.49 -6.71
CA ILE A 173 1.08 4.20 -8.00
C ILE A 173 2.40 4.94 -8.21
N ILE A 174 2.82 5.74 -7.21
CA ILE A 174 3.98 6.64 -7.30
C ILE A 174 5.29 5.87 -7.57
N THR A 175 5.40 4.64 -7.08
CA THR A 175 6.63 3.84 -7.20
C THR A 175 6.76 3.07 -8.52
N ILE A 176 5.72 3.03 -9.35
CA ILE A 176 5.74 2.26 -10.60
C ILE A 176 5.99 3.17 -11.80
N THR A 177 7.07 2.89 -12.52
CA THR A 177 7.37 3.57 -13.79
C THR A 177 6.32 3.21 -14.85
N GLY A 178 5.89 4.20 -15.61
CA GLY A 178 4.92 4.00 -16.70
C GLY A 178 3.46 4.23 -16.29
N VAL A 179 3.23 4.63 -15.03
CA VAL A 179 1.91 5.11 -14.56
C VAL A 179 2.03 6.48 -13.89
N GLU A 180 0.95 7.22 -13.87
CA GLU A 180 0.85 8.51 -13.19
C GLU A 180 -0.32 8.53 -12.22
N LEU A 181 -0.08 9.14 -11.04
CA LEU A 181 -1.12 9.44 -10.07
C LEU A 181 -2.08 10.47 -10.67
N SER A 182 -3.34 10.09 -10.81
CA SER A 182 -4.38 10.97 -11.36
C SER A 182 -5.08 11.81 -10.29
N GLY A 183 -5.30 11.26 -9.11
CA GLY A 183 -5.86 11.94 -7.97
C GLY A 183 -6.50 10.98 -6.96
N ALA A 184 -6.75 11.47 -5.74
CA ALA A 184 -7.47 10.72 -4.71
C ALA A 184 -8.92 10.45 -5.13
N LEU A 185 -9.55 9.45 -4.52
CA LEU A 185 -10.99 9.23 -4.69
C LEU A 185 -11.79 10.40 -4.09
N PRO A 186 -12.91 10.80 -4.71
CA PRO A 186 -13.68 11.97 -4.29
C PRO A 186 -14.41 11.70 -2.97
N ARG A 187 -14.87 12.79 -2.34
CA ARG A 187 -15.62 12.75 -1.08
C ARG A 187 -16.77 11.74 -1.13
N GLY A 188 -16.85 10.93 -0.09
CA GLY A 188 -17.81 9.83 0.04
C GLY A 188 -17.40 8.54 -0.65
N CYS A 189 -16.28 8.54 -1.41
CA CYS A 189 -15.66 7.34 -2.00
C CYS A 189 -14.21 7.16 -1.54
N GLU A 190 -13.71 8.07 -0.72
CA GLU A 190 -12.34 8.06 -0.20
C GLU A 190 -12.07 6.91 0.77
N LEU A 191 -10.84 6.46 0.79
CA LEU A 191 -10.27 5.64 1.85
C LEU A 191 -8.86 6.15 2.13
N ALA A 192 -8.63 6.50 3.39
CA ALA A 192 -7.30 6.75 3.92
C ALA A 192 -6.95 5.66 4.94
N THR A 193 -5.81 5.02 4.76
CA THR A 193 -5.35 3.90 5.59
C THR A 193 -4.09 4.30 6.33
N VAL A 194 -4.09 4.21 7.65
CA VAL A 194 -2.89 4.43 8.47
C VAL A 194 -2.11 3.13 8.58
N TYR A 195 -0.82 3.21 8.27
CA TYR A 195 0.15 2.13 8.43
C TYR A 195 0.99 2.35 9.68
N SER A 196 1.32 1.24 10.35
CA SER A 196 2.20 1.23 11.50
C SER A 196 3.26 0.14 11.36
N ALA A 197 4.45 0.40 11.87
CA ALA A 197 5.53 -0.58 11.97
C ALA A 197 5.67 -1.04 13.43
N GLY A 198 6.10 -2.29 13.63
CA GLY A 198 6.35 -2.86 14.95
C GLY A 198 7.28 -4.06 14.87
N ILE A 199 7.90 -4.42 15.99
CA ILE A 199 8.82 -5.55 16.13
C ILE A 199 8.00 -6.83 16.27
N ALA A 200 8.31 -7.87 15.48
CA ALA A 200 7.71 -9.18 15.65
C ALA A 200 8.11 -9.79 17.02
N ALA A 201 7.20 -10.49 17.67
CA ALA A 201 7.46 -11.05 19.02
C ALA A 201 8.62 -12.06 19.05
N GLN A 202 8.90 -12.73 17.92
CA GLN A 202 9.99 -13.69 17.77
C GLN A 202 11.14 -13.14 16.89
N ALA A 203 11.32 -11.80 16.85
CA ALA A 203 12.37 -11.17 16.08
C ALA A 203 13.76 -11.67 16.52
N ALA A 204 14.56 -12.14 15.56
CA ALA A 204 15.95 -12.50 15.80
C ALA A 204 16.85 -11.27 15.97
N TYR A 205 16.47 -10.16 15.33
CA TYR A 205 17.24 -8.92 15.26
C TYR A 205 16.43 -7.69 15.73
N ALA A 206 15.79 -7.78 16.91
CA ALA A 206 14.95 -6.72 17.46
C ALA A 206 15.63 -5.33 17.53
N PRO A 207 16.92 -5.19 17.90
CA PRO A 207 17.60 -3.88 17.87
C PRO A 207 17.69 -3.28 16.46
N ALA A 208 17.99 -4.08 15.44
CA ALA A 208 18.01 -3.61 14.05
C ALA A 208 16.59 -3.24 13.56
N ALA A 209 15.55 -4.02 13.93
CA ALA A 209 14.17 -3.67 13.64
C ALA A 209 13.77 -2.34 14.26
N GLN A 210 14.22 -2.04 15.49
CA GLN A 210 13.97 -0.76 16.15
C GLN A 210 14.58 0.41 15.36
N ILE A 211 15.81 0.28 14.86
CA ILE A 211 16.46 1.31 14.02
C ILE A 211 15.65 1.54 12.73
N LEU A 212 15.16 0.48 12.08
CA LEU A 212 14.33 0.66 10.90
C LEU A 212 13.00 1.37 11.22
N ILE A 213 12.35 1.08 12.36
CA ILE A 213 11.17 1.80 12.82
C ILE A 213 11.48 3.29 13.01
N GLU A 214 12.61 3.62 13.62
CA GLU A 214 13.04 5.02 13.82
C GLU A 214 13.27 5.72 12.49
N LEU A 215 13.93 5.09 11.53
CA LEU A 215 14.09 5.62 10.17
C LEU A 215 12.75 5.85 9.47
N LEU A 216 11.83 4.89 9.57
CA LEU A 216 10.49 4.99 8.98
C LEU A 216 9.63 6.10 9.59
N THR A 217 9.85 6.48 10.85
CA THR A 217 8.96 7.37 11.61
C THR A 217 9.57 8.71 12.00
N SER A 218 10.90 8.89 11.86
CA SER A 218 11.59 10.11 12.26
C SER A 218 11.10 11.35 11.52
N ALA A 219 11.12 12.51 12.20
CA ALA A 219 10.81 13.80 11.58
C ALA A 219 11.79 14.14 10.45
N GLU A 220 13.05 13.73 10.56
CA GLU A 220 14.09 13.92 9.53
C GLU A 220 13.70 13.32 8.18
N ASN A 221 13.02 12.18 8.19
CA ASN A 221 12.56 11.49 6.99
C ASN A 221 11.12 11.87 6.56
N ALA A 222 10.54 12.94 7.10
CA ALA A 222 9.18 13.36 6.75
C ALA A 222 9.00 13.67 5.26
N THR A 223 9.98 14.36 4.65
CA THR A 223 9.98 14.64 3.20
C THR A 223 10.03 13.37 2.39
N LEU A 224 10.87 12.41 2.78
CA LEU A 224 10.97 11.11 2.10
C LEU A 224 9.66 10.32 2.17
N ARG A 225 9.01 10.29 3.35
CA ARG A 225 7.67 9.69 3.50
C ARG A 225 6.63 10.35 2.58
N SER A 226 6.61 11.68 2.54
CA SER A 226 5.70 12.43 1.67
C SER A 226 5.93 12.12 0.19
N GLN A 227 7.19 12.07 -0.26
CA GLN A 227 7.55 11.69 -1.63
C GLN A 227 7.15 10.23 -1.95
N ALA A 228 7.20 9.33 -0.98
CA ALA A 228 6.72 7.97 -1.10
C ALA A 228 5.18 7.85 -1.00
N GLY A 229 4.44 8.96 -0.85
CA GLY A 229 2.98 8.99 -0.80
C GLY A 229 2.37 8.78 0.58
N PHE A 230 3.17 8.82 1.65
CA PHE A 230 2.69 8.80 3.04
C PHE A 230 2.42 10.22 3.54
N LEU A 231 1.18 10.49 3.90
CA LEU A 231 0.74 11.74 4.52
C LEU A 231 0.90 11.69 6.05
N GLY A 232 0.84 12.83 6.70
CA GLY A 232 0.80 12.91 8.16
C GLY A 232 -0.36 12.13 8.77
N VAL A 233 -0.20 11.61 9.97
CA VAL A 233 -1.26 10.82 10.67
C VAL A 233 -2.40 11.73 11.13
N SER A 234 -2.15 13.03 11.30
CA SER A 234 -3.04 14.01 11.92
C SER A 234 -3.74 14.95 10.92
N ASP A 235 -3.62 14.71 9.63
CA ASP A 235 -4.22 15.55 8.57
C ASP A 235 -5.61 15.07 8.15
#